data_de56d90af60d1e36882c78a04acd20c5
#
_entry.id   de56d90af60d1e36882c78a04acd20c5
#
_cell.length_a   1.000
_cell.length_b   1.000
_cell.length_c   1.000
_cell.angle_alpha   90.00
_cell.angle_beta   90.00
_cell.angle_gamma   90.00
#
_symmetry.space_group_name_H-M   'P 1'
#
loop_
_entity.id
_entity.type
_entity.pdbx_description
1 polymer ?
#
loop_
_entity_poly.entity_id
_entity_poly.type
_entity_poly.pdbx_seq_one_letter_code
_entity_poly.pdbx_strand_id
1 'polypeptide(L)'
;MKTLKNLFVAIAAWAMMSVSVLATDVIVVSHGQANDPFWSVAKNGVDAACKDMGISCKYTAPGTFDMVEMAKLIDNAVSQKPKGIVITLP
;
A
#
# COMPACT_ATOMS: atom_id res chain seq x y z
N MET A 1 32.46 2.40 32.94
CA MET A 1 31.67 3.55 32.46
C MET A 1 31.75 3.72 30.93
N LYS A 2 32.92 3.58 30.30
CA LYS A 2 33.01 3.65 28.83
C LYS A 2 32.23 2.54 28.13
N THR A 3 32.16 1.35 28.68
CA THR A 3 31.41 0.21 28.15
C THR A 3 29.89 0.39 28.19
N LEU A 4 29.37 1.11 29.19
CA LEU A 4 27.94 1.39 29.29
C LEU A 4 27.46 2.39 28.23
N LYS A 5 28.27 3.40 27.89
CA LYS A 5 28.00 4.37 26.84
C LYS A 5 27.92 3.70 25.47
N ASN A 6 28.82 2.78 25.19
CA ASN A 6 28.85 2.05 23.92
C ASN A 6 27.66 1.09 23.78
N LEU A 7 27.22 0.48 24.88
CA LEU A 7 26.05 -0.38 24.90
C LEU A 7 24.77 0.42 24.61
N PHE A 8 24.65 1.63 25.14
CA PHE A 8 23.50 2.50 24.94
C PHE A 8 23.36 2.96 23.48
N VAL A 9 24.48 3.29 22.84
CA VAL A 9 24.51 3.67 21.42
C VAL A 9 24.14 2.49 20.52
N ALA A 10 24.59 1.28 20.84
CA ALA A 10 24.26 0.07 20.10
C ALA A 10 22.75 -0.26 20.15
N ILE A 11 22.12 -0.10 21.33
CA ILE A 11 20.69 -0.33 21.51
C ILE A 11 19.87 0.71 20.73
N ALA A 12 20.28 1.98 20.71
CA ALA A 12 19.62 3.03 19.96
C ALA A 12 19.70 2.79 18.45
N ALA A 13 20.85 2.34 17.94
CA ALA A 13 21.02 1.99 16.54
C ALA A 13 20.13 0.79 16.13
N TRP A 14 19.97 -0.20 16.99
CA TRP A 14 19.06 -1.33 16.77
C TRP A 14 17.61 -0.90 16.74
N ALA A 15 17.17 -0.01 17.63
CA ALA A 15 15.82 0.50 17.65
C ALA A 15 15.50 1.28 16.37
N MET A 16 16.43 2.05 15.82
CA MET A 16 16.26 2.75 14.55
C MET A 16 16.19 1.83 13.34
N MET A 17 16.91 0.70 13.35
CA MET A 17 16.89 -0.29 12.26
C MET A 17 15.64 -1.17 12.28
N SER A 18 14.96 -1.32 13.42
CA SER A 18 13.75 -2.14 13.52
C SER A 18 12.47 -1.43 13.09
N VAL A 19 12.51 -0.12 12.80
CA VAL A 19 11.37 0.66 12.32
C VAL A 19 11.42 0.73 10.78
N SER A 20 11.42 -0.41 10.12
CA SER A 20 11.24 -0.45 8.67
C SER A 20 9.75 -0.60 8.36
N VAL A 21 9.20 0.36 7.63
CA VAL A 21 7.84 0.27 7.11
C VAL A 21 7.86 -0.75 5.96
N LEU A 22 7.10 -1.83 6.10
CA LEU A 22 6.93 -2.80 5.02
C LEU A 22 6.15 -2.14 3.88
N ALA A 23 6.71 -2.17 2.69
CA ALA A 23 6.01 -1.70 1.50
C ALA A 23 4.79 -2.59 1.22
N THR A 24 3.72 -2.00 0.69
CA THR A 24 2.56 -2.75 0.18
C THR A 24 3.00 -3.61 -1.01
N ASP A 25 2.59 -4.87 -1.05
CA ASP A 25 2.98 -5.77 -2.14
C ASP A 25 2.31 -5.38 -3.46
N VAL A 26 1.00 -5.17 -3.44
CA VAL A 26 0.22 -4.83 -4.63
C VAL A 26 -0.72 -3.67 -4.34
N ILE A 27 -0.77 -2.72 -5.25
CA ILE A 27 -1.75 -1.63 -5.20
C ILE A 27 -2.66 -1.75 -6.41
N VAL A 28 -3.96 -1.82 -6.17
CA VAL A 28 -4.99 -1.83 -7.21
C VAL A 28 -5.58 -0.43 -7.32
N VAL A 29 -5.55 0.13 -8.53
CA VAL A 29 -6.18 1.42 -8.84
C VAL A 29 -7.31 1.16 -9.82
N SER A 30 -8.54 1.41 -9.39
CA SER A 30 -9.73 1.21 -10.20
C SER A 30 -10.24 2.54 -10.75
N HIS A 31 -10.82 2.51 -11.95
CA HIS A 31 -11.57 3.64 -12.49
C HIS A 31 -12.99 3.69 -11.94
N GLY A 32 -13.44 2.63 -11.31
CA GLY A 32 -14.78 2.56 -10.71
C GLY A 32 -14.89 3.42 -9.47
N GLN A 33 -16.09 3.92 -9.22
CA GLN A 33 -16.34 4.78 -8.07
C GLN A 33 -16.24 4.00 -6.76
N ALA A 34 -15.62 4.63 -5.77
CA ALA A 34 -15.35 3.99 -4.48
C ALA A 34 -16.63 3.56 -3.75
N ASN A 35 -17.76 4.25 -3.99
CA ASN A 35 -19.05 3.97 -3.37
C ASN A 35 -20.01 3.16 -4.25
N ASP A 36 -19.57 2.71 -5.43
CA ASP A 36 -20.40 1.91 -6.33
C ASP A 36 -20.49 0.47 -5.80
N PRO A 37 -21.69 -0.12 -5.67
CA PRO A 37 -21.85 -1.49 -5.19
C PRO A 37 -21.10 -2.54 -6.02
N PHE A 38 -21.03 -2.38 -7.34
CA PHE A 38 -20.27 -3.27 -8.20
C PHE A 38 -18.78 -3.28 -7.82
N TRP A 39 -18.20 -2.08 -7.65
CA TRP A 39 -16.78 -1.95 -7.34
C TRP A 39 -16.45 -2.31 -5.89
N SER A 40 -17.44 -2.24 -4.99
CA SER A 40 -17.31 -2.76 -3.64
C SER A 40 -17.12 -4.28 -3.64
N VAL A 41 -17.81 -5.00 -4.52
CA VAL A 41 -17.61 -6.44 -4.71
C VAL A 41 -16.22 -6.74 -5.23
N ALA A 42 -15.74 -5.95 -6.20
CA ALA A 42 -14.38 -6.08 -6.73
C ALA A 42 -13.33 -5.86 -5.64
N LYS A 43 -13.50 -4.85 -4.81
CA LYS A 43 -12.62 -4.59 -3.66
C LYS A 43 -12.59 -5.77 -2.69
N ASN A 44 -13.76 -6.30 -2.36
CA ASN A 44 -13.85 -7.45 -1.47
C ASN A 44 -13.13 -8.68 -2.05
N GLY A 45 -13.20 -8.87 -3.37
CA GLY A 45 -12.47 -9.92 -4.07
C GLY A 45 -10.94 -9.73 -3.98
N VAL A 46 -10.46 -8.52 -4.14
CA VAL A 46 -9.04 -8.19 -3.97
C VAL A 46 -8.59 -8.49 -2.53
N ASP A 47 -9.36 -8.04 -1.55
CA ASP A 47 -9.04 -8.25 -0.13
C ASP A 47 -8.98 -9.76 0.20
N ALA A 48 -9.93 -10.53 -0.30
CA ALA A 48 -9.98 -11.98 -0.08
C ALA A 48 -8.80 -12.71 -0.74
N ALA A 49 -8.51 -12.39 -2.00
CA ALA A 49 -7.42 -13.01 -2.74
C ALA A 49 -6.07 -12.72 -2.09
N CYS A 50 -5.83 -11.47 -1.68
CA CYS A 50 -4.58 -11.09 -1.04
C CYS A 50 -4.41 -11.71 0.33
N LYS A 51 -5.49 -11.85 1.09
CA LYS A 51 -5.48 -12.59 2.35
C LYS A 51 -5.11 -14.06 2.14
N ASP A 52 -5.70 -14.71 1.15
CA ASP A 52 -5.42 -16.12 0.83
C ASP A 52 -3.97 -16.31 0.38
N MET A 53 -3.42 -15.35 -0.36
CA MET A 53 -2.03 -15.39 -0.83
C MET A 53 -1.02 -14.95 0.22
N GLY A 54 -1.47 -14.42 1.35
CA GLY A 54 -0.59 -13.92 2.40
C GLY A 54 0.22 -12.69 1.99
N ILE A 55 -0.33 -11.84 1.12
CA ILE A 55 0.31 -10.60 0.65
C ILE A 55 -0.46 -9.38 1.11
N SER A 56 0.24 -8.26 1.17
CA SER A 56 -0.30 -6.95 1.52
C SER A 56 -0.82 -6.26 0.26
N CYS A 57 -2.11 -5.93 0.22
CA CYS A 57 -2.73 -5.25 -0.91
C CYS A 57 -3.47 -3.99 -0.46
N LYS A 58 -3.49 -3.01 -1.36
CA LYS A 58 -4.23 -1.77 -1.17
C LYS A 58 -5.11 -1.54 -2.39
N TYR A 59 -6.37 -1.19 -2.17
CA TYR A 59 -7.31 -0.85 -3.22
C TYR A 59 -7.65 0.62 -3.14
N THR A 60 -7.54 1.34 -4.26
CA THR A 60 -7.89 2.76 -4.35
C THR A 60 -8.76 3.02 -5.57
N ALA A 61 -9.66 3.97 -5.46
CA ALA A 61 -10.54 4.39 -6.54
C ALA A 61 -10.96 5.84 -6.33
N PRO A 62 -11.27 6.59 -7.42
CA PRO A 62 -11.84 7.93 -7.27
C PRO A 62 -13.22 7.87 -6.63
N GLY A 63 -13.63 8.98 -6.00
CA GLY A 63 -14.95 9.10 -5.40
C GLY A 63 -16.08 9.22 -6.42
N THR A 64 -15.76 9.72 -7.63
CA THR A 64 -16.65 9.80 -8.79
C THR A 64 -15.87 9.34 -10.01
N PHE A 65 -16.53 9.16 -11.17
CA PHE A 65 -15.81 8.85 -12.40
C PHE A 65 -14.96 10.07 -12.81
N ASP A 66 -13.69 10.02 -12.53
CA ASP A 66 -12.75 11.13 -12.76
C ASP A 66 -11.38 10.57 -13.12
N MET A 67 -11.02 10.66 -14.39
CA MET A 67 -9.75 10.13 -14.90
C MET A 67 -8.55 10.97 -14.46
N VAL A 68 -8.74 12.24 -14.12
CA VAL A 68 -7.68 13.10 -13.57
C VAL A 68 -7.35 12.65 -12.15
N GLU A 69 -8.37 12.41 -11.34
CA GLU A 69 -8.18 11.86 -9.99
C GLU A 69 -7.54 10.48 -10.04
N MET A 70 -7.98 9.62 -10.96
CA MET A 70 -7.39 8.29 -11.14
C MET A 70 -5.91 8.38 -11.50
N ALA A 71 -5.51 9.30 -12.37
CA ALA A 71 -4.11 9.52 -12.71
C ALA A 71 -3.28 9.89 -11.47
N LYS A 72 -3.81 10.70 -10.59
CA LYS A 72 -3.15 11.04 -9.31
C LYS A 72 -3.01 9.82 -8.40
N LEU A 73 -4.02 8.96 -8.35
CA LEU A 73 -3.97 7.72 -7.58
C LEU A 73 -2.90 6.76 -8.12
N ILE A 74 -2.75 6.71 -9.45
CA ILE A 74 -1.69 5.92 -10.08
C ILE A 74 -0.31 6.47 -9.73
N ASP A 75 -0.12 7.79 -9.82
CA ASP A 75 1.15 8.43 -9.44
C ASP A 75 1.49 8.15 -7.97
N ASN A 76 0.51 8.24 -7.08
CA ASN A 76 0.68 7.88 -5.68
C ASN A 76 1.09 6.42 -5.50
N ALA A 77 0.46 5.51 -6.24
CA ALA A 77 0.79 4.09 -6.20
C ALA A 77 2.24 3.85 -6.62
N VAL A 78 2.67 4.47 -7.71
CA VAL A 78 4.06 4.37 -8.21
C VAL A 78 5.04 4.88 -7.16
N SER A 79 4.74 6.00 -6.51
CA SER A 79 5.63 6.60 -5.51
C SER A 79 5.81 5.73 -4.26
N GLN A 80 4.86 4.86 -3.96
CA GLN A 80 4.94 3.92 -2.83
C GLN A 80 5.83 2.70 -3.12
N LYS A 81 6.26 2.52 -4.35
CA LYS A 81 7.16 1.44 -4.80
C LYS A 81 6.66 0.04 -4.41
N PRO A 82 5.39 -0.31 -4.75
CA PRO A 82 4.91 -1.67 -4.53
C PRO A 82 5.60 -2.63 -5.48
N LYS A 83 5.46 -3.93 -5.22
CA LYS A 83 5.97 -4.97 -6.13
C LYS A 83 5.17 -5.04 -7.43
N GLY A 84 3.89 -4.68 -7.38
CA GLY A 84 3.01 -4.65 -8.55
C GLY A 84 1.90 -3.63 -8.41
N ILE A 85 1.42 -3.15 -9.56
CA ILE A 85 0.26 -2.25 -9.64
C ILE A 85 -0.72 -2.86 -10.62
N VAL A 86 -1.97 -2.96 -10.22
CA VAL A 86 -3.08 -3.41 -11.06
C VAL A 86 -3.94 -2.20 -11.37
N ILE A 87 -4.19 -1.95 -12.64
CA ILE A 87 -4.99 -0.81 -13.09
C ILE A 87 -6.15 -1.33 -13.92
N THR A 88 -7.36 -0.89 -13.59
CA THR A 88 -8.51 -1.15 -14.45
C THR A 88 -8.64 -0.04 -15.49
N LEU A 89 -9.09 -0.40 -16.69
CA LEU A 89 -9.30 0.54 -17.79
C LEU A 89 -10.79 0.67 -18.07
N PRO A 90 -11.29 1.89 -18.27
CA PRO A 90 -12.68 2.09 -18.68
C PRO A 90 -12.95 1.63 -20.10
#